data_11bdf895762cbc1a7022a60fff88e9be
#
_entry.id   11bdf895762cbc1a7022a60fff88e9be
#
_cell.length_a   1.000
_cell.length_b   1.000
_cell.length_c   1.000
_cell.angle_alpha   90.00
_cell.angle_beta   90.00
_cell.angle_gamma   90.00
#
_symmetry.space_group_name_H-M   'P 1'
#
loop_
_entity.id
_entity.type
_entity.pdbx_description
1 polymer ?
#
loop_
_entity_poly.entity_id
_entity_poly.type
_entity_poly.pdbx_seq_one_letter_code
_entity_poly.pdbx_strand_id
1 'polypeptide(L)'
;GANCFTMAFVMPFTGYAVYRLLSRFHYKKLGAFLGGYVGINLAALTVAILLGIQPILFQDSSGNPLYNPYPLSVTIPAMMLTHLLIGLVEGAFTVGVVSFVEKSQDKTAAASSAGKKKTLKWLLALIAFLILCVPLGLLASGTAFAEWDVTEIVENLSHYHLKAVSPKGMLSGFN
;
A
#
# COMPACT_ATOMS: atom_id res chain seq x y z
N GLY A 1 0.86 -5.34 -11.90
CA GLY A 1 -0.55 -5.13 -12.23
C GLY A 1 -1.45 -4.92 -11.03
N ALA A 2 -1.56 -5.89 -10.10
CA ALA A 2 -2.52 -5.83 -8.99
C ALA A 2 -2.33 -4.60 -8.10
N ASN A 3 -1.10 -4.31 -7.66
CA ASN A 3 -0.80 -3.14 -6.84
C ASN A 3 -1.15 -1.82 -7.54
N CYS A 4 -0.88 -1.71 -8.85
CA CYS A 4 -1.25 -0.52 -9.61
C CYS A 4 -2.76 -0.30 -9.59
N PHE A 5 -3.55 -1.35 -9.82
CA PHE A 5 -5.01 -1.28 -9.76
C PHE A 5 -5.52 -0.90 -8.36
N THR A 6 -5.03 -1.55 -7.32
CA THR A 6 -5.52 -1.33 -5.95
C THR A 6 -5.13 0.03 -5.40
N MET A 7 -3.91 0.50 -5.67
CA MET A 7 -3.43 1.80 -5.20
C MET A 7 -3.96 2.98 -6.02
N ALA A 8 -4.18 2.79 -7.35
CA ALA A 8 -4.67 3.86 -8.21
C ALA A 8 -6.20 3.97 -8.21
N PHE A 9 -6.93 2.90 -7.94
CA PHE A 9 -8.39 2.90 -8.02
C PHE A 9 -9.05 2.51 -6.70
N VAL A 10 -8.80 1.31 -6.16
CA VAL A 10 -9.53 0.81 -4.99
C VAL A 10 -9.35 1.73 -3.80
N MET A 11 -8.09 2.04 -3.45
CA MET A 11 -7.78 2.87 -2.28
C MET A 11 -8.37 4.29 -2.38
N PRO A 12 -8.10 5.10 -3.44
CA PRO A 12 -8.57 6.46 -3.50
C PRO A 12 -10.09 6.58 -3.66
N PHE A 13 -10.73 5.72 -4.45
CA PHE A 13 -12.18 5.75 -4.61
C PHE A 13 -12.90 5.37 -3.33
N THR A 14 -12.45 4.33 -2.64
CA THR A 14 -13.01 3.93 -1.35
C THR A 14 -12.78 4.99 -0.29
N GLY A 15 -11.54 5.49 -0.18
CA GLY A 15 -11.20 6.54 0.77
C GLY A 15 -12.02 7.81 0.57
N TYR A 16 -12.16 8.24 -0.68
CA TYR A 16 -12.99 9.40 -1.01
C TYR A 16 -14.49 9.16 -0.73
N ALA A 17 -15.02 7.98 -1.03
CA ALA A 17 -16.42 7.65 -0.76
C ALA A 17 -16.73 7.72 0.75
N VAL A 18 -15.88 7.12 1.59
CA VAL A 18 -15.99 7.16 3.05
C VAL A 18 -15.85 8.59 3.57
N TYR A 19 -14.85 9.33 3.10
CA TYR A 19 -14.66 10.74 3.46
C TYR A 19 -15.88 11.57 3.11
N ARG A 20 -16.40 11.45 1.89
CA ARG A 20 -17.57 12.21 1.42
C ARG A 20 -18.83 11.86 2.21
N LEU A 21 -19.03 10.57 2.52
CA LEU A 21 -20.18 10.12 3.31
C LEU A 21 -20.18 10.75 4.70
N LEU A 22 -19.08 10.67 5.43
CA LEU A 22 -18.96 11.20 6.79
C LEU A 22 -18.92 12.73 6.82
N SER A 23 -18.37 13.36 5.79
CA SER A 23 -18.37 14.82 5.66
C SER A 23 -19.79 15.40 5.52
N ARG A 24 -20.75 14.65 4.98
CA ARG A 24 -22.18 15.04 4.94
C ARG A 24 -22.77 15.20 6.33
N PHE A 25 -22.26 14.44 7.30
CA PHE A 25 -22.69 14.50 8.70
C PHE A 25 -21.80 15.41 9.55
N HIS A 26 -21.03 16.31 8.94
CA HIS A 26 -20.08 17.23 9.59
C HIS A 26 -18.87 16.57 10.27
N TYR A 27 -18.65 15.28 10.13
CA TYR A 27 -17.50 14.54 10.69
C TYR A 27 -16.29 14.49 9.74
N LYS A 28 -15.84 15.66 9.22
CA LYS A 28 -14.77 15.73 8.22
C LYS A 28 -13.46 15.05 8.65
N LYS A 29 -12.98 15.32 9.87
CA LYS A 29 -11.73 14.71 10.37
C LYS A 29 -11.85 13.22 10.56
N LEU A 30 -12.97 12.75 11.11
CA LEU A 30 -13.25 11.32 11.23
C LEU A 30 -13.40 10.69 9.83
N GLY A 31 -14.03 11.40 8.91
CA GLY A 31 -14.12 10.97 7.50
C GLY A 31 -12.78 10.83 6.83
N ALA A 32 -11.84 11.75 7.08
CA ALA A 32 -10.47 11.66 6.58
C ALA A 32 -9.72 10.46 7.19
N PHE A 33 -9.83 10.26 8.50
CA PHE A 33 -9.21 9.12 9.20
C PHE A 33 -9.75 7.79 8.67
N LEU A 34 -11.07 7.61 8.70
CA LEU A 34 -11.70 6.37 8.25
C LEU A 34 -11.56 6.17 6.74
N GLY A 35 -11.51 7.25 5.96
CA GLY A 35 -11.24 7.18 4.53
C GLY A 35 -9.85 6.58 4.23
N GLY A 36 -8.80 7.06 4.88
CA GLY A 36 -7.46 6.49 4.79
C GLY A 36 -7.41 5.05 5.30
N TYR A 37 -7.95 4.82 6.49
CA TYR A 37 -7.98 3.49 7.12
C TYR A 37 -8.69 2.44 6.27
N VAL A 38 -9.93 2.70 5.87
CA VAL A 38 -10.73 1.75 5.08
C VAL A 38 -10.17 1.60 3.68
N GLY A 39 -9.67 2.69 3.08
CA GLY A 39 -9.09 2.68 1.74
C GLY A 39 -7.91 1.72 1.63
N ILE A 40 -6.93 1.81 2.53
CA ILE A 40 -5.74 0.94 2.50
C ILE A 40 -6.09 -0.51 2.84
N ASN A 41 -6.98 -0.72 3.82
CA ASN A 41 -7.39 -2.08 4.19
C ASN A 41 -8.18 -2.79 3.07
N LEU A 42 -9.05 -2.08 2.36
CA LEU A 42 -9.76 -2.65 1.22
C LEU A 42 -8.82 -2.91 0.03
N ALA A 43 -7.84 -2.05 -0.19
CA ALA A 43 -6.80 -2.28 -1.19
C ALA A 43 -6.00 -3.54 -0.86
N ALA A 44 -5.55 -3.70 0.39
CA ALA A 44 -4.83 -4.88 0.87
C ALA A 44 -5.67 -6.16 0.75
N LEU A 45 -6.94 -6.11 1.14
CA LEU A 45 -7.86 -7.24 0.98
C LEU A 45 -8.02 -7.64 -0.49
N THR A 46 -8.14 -6.65 -1.38
CA THR A 46 -8.24 -6.91 -2.82
C THR A 46 -6.99 -7.61 -3.35
N VAL A 47 -5.79 -7.16 -2.97
CA VAL A 47 -4.53 -7.85 -3.33
C VAL A 47 -4.49 -9.25 -2.76
N ALA A 48 -4.86 -9.44 -1.49
CA ALA A 48 -4.89 -10.75 -0.85
C ALA A 48 -5.80 -11.74 -1.59
N ILE A 49 -6.97 -11.28 -2.04
CA ILE A 49 -7.90 -12.09 -2.84
C ILE A 49 -7.28 -12.41 -4.21
N LEU A 50 -6.74 -11.41 -4.91
CA LEU A 50 -6.13 -11.60 -6.23
C LEU A 50 -4.94 -12.57 -6.19
N LEU A 51 -4.15 -12.54 -5.13
CA LEU A 51 -3.06 -13.49 -4.93
C LEU A 51 -3.58 -14.88 -4.50
N GLY A 52 -4.48 -14.91 -3.53
CA GLY A 52 -4.94 -16.17 -2.94
C GLY A 52 -5.85 -17.01 -3.84
N ILE A 53 -6.40 -16.44 -4.92
CA ILE A 53 -7.18 -17.19 -5.92
C ILE A 53 -6.29 -17.83 -7.00
N GLN A 54 -5.03 -17.36 -7.15
CA GLN A 54 -4.11 -17.84 -8.19
C GLN A 54 -3.83 -19.34 -8.11
N PRO A 55 -3.65 -19.98 -6.93
CA PRO A 55 -3.43 -21.41 -6.84
C PRO A 55 -4.58 -22.25 -7.38
N ILE A 56 -5.78 -21.68 -7.46
CA ILE A 56 -6.98 -22.37 -7.99
C ILE A 56 -7.10 -22.16 -9.49
N LEU A 57 -6.79 -20.94 -9.98
CA LEU A 57 -7.02 -20.56 -11.37
C LEU A 57 -5.84 -20.89 -12.28
N PHE A 58 -4.62 -20.90 -11.76
CA PHE A 58 -3.39 -21.02 -12.56
C PHE A 58 -2.54 -22.17 -12.05
N GLN A 59 -2.76 -23.36 -12.62
CA GLN A 59 -2.03 -24.59 -12.31
C GLN A 59 -1.34 -25.13 -13.55
N ASP A 60 -0.22 -25.83 -13.35
CA ASP A 60 0.43 -26.63 -14.39
C ASP A 60 -0.34 -27.92 -14.69
N SER A 61 0.13 -28.68 -15.66
CA SER A 61 -0.46 -29.99 -16.03
C SER A 61 -0.41 -31.04 -14.89
N SER A 62 0.39 -30.78 -13.86
CA SER A 62 0.56 -31.64 -12.69
C SER A 62 -0.27 -31.14 -11.48
N GLY A 63 -1.02 -30.05 -11.64
CA GLY A 63 -1.84 -29.45 -10.59
C GLY A 63 -1.08 -28.54 -9.62
N ASN A 64 0.18 -28.18 -9.91
CA ASN A 64 0.94 -27.25 -9.07
C ASN A 64 0.64 -25.80 -9.45
N PRO A 65 0.59 -24.89 -8.47
CA PRO A 65 0.40 -23.46 -8.73
C PRO A 65 1.55 -22.90 -9.59
N LEU A 66 1.20 -22.17 -10.67
CA LEU A 66 2.19 -21.54 -11.57
C LEU A 66 2.79 -20.27 -10.99
N TYR A 67 2.07 -19.58 -10.13
CA TYR A 67 2.50 -18.27 -9.58
C TYR A 67 2.50 -18.30 -8.05
N ASN A 68 1.54 -17.63 -7.40
CA ASN A 68 1.47 -17.64 -5.95
C ASN A 68 1.00 -19.01 -5.42
N PRO A 69 1.76 -19.69 -4.53
CA PRO A 69 1.38 -20.99 -4.01
C PRO A 69 0.42 -20.92 -2.81
N TYR A 70 0.19 -19.72 -2.26
CA TYR A 70 -0.56 -19.57 -1.01
C TYR A 70 -2.06 -19.37 -1.27
N PRO A 71 -2.92 -20.20 -0.65
CA PRO A 71 -4.37 -20.06 -0.78
C PRO A 71 -4.92 -18.87 -0.01
N LEU A 72 -6.19 -18.53 -0.24
CA LEU A 72 -6.90 -17.43 0.43
C LEU A 72 -6.82 -17.49 1.97
N SER A 73 -6.84 -18.70 2.54
CA SER A 73 -6.73 -18.91 3.99
C SER A 73 -5.41 -18.42 4.59
N VAL A 74 -4.37 -18.27 3.77
CA VAL A 74 -3.05 -17.75 4.16
C VAL A 74 -2.90 -16.29 3.75
N THR A 75 -3.24 -15.96 2.51
CA THR A 75 -3.01 -14.60 1.98
C THR A 75 -3.86 -13.54 2.68
N ILE A 76 -5.13 -13.85 3.00
CA ILE A 76 -6.01 -12.87 3.65
C ILE A 76 -5.51 -12.53 5.08
N PRO A 77 -5.29 -13.49 5.99
CA PRO A 77 -4.79 -13.16 7.32
C PRO A 77 -3.43 -12.47 7.30
N ALA A 78 -2.50 -12.93 6.46
CA ALA A 78 -1.17 -12.35 6.36
C ALA A 78 -1.20 -10.87 5.95
N MET A 79 -1.97 -10.55 4.91
CA MET A 79 -2.11 -9.17 4.43
C MET A 79 -2.91 -8.30 5.39
N MET A 80 -4.02 -8.81 5.94
CA MET A 80 -4.89 -8.01 6.80
C MET A 80 -4.25 -7.70 8.14
N LEU A 81 -3.52 -8.63 8.75
CA LEU A 81 -2.90 -8.41 10.06
C LEU A 81 -1.96 -7.20 10.05
N THR A 82 -1.13 -7.08 9.04
CA THR A 82 -0.20 -5.95 8.89
C THR A 82 -0.93 -4.66 8.52
N HIS A 83 -1.88 -4.72 7.58
CA HIS A 83 -2.57 -3.52 7.07
C HIS A 83 -3.59 -2.94 8.05
N LEU A 84 -4.17 -3.73 8.95
CA LEU A 84 -4.98 -3.20 10.05
C LEU A 84 -4.18 -2.26 10.96
N LEU A 85 -2.91 -2.58 11.23
CA LEU A 85 -2.03 -1.72 12.03
C LEU A 85 -1.53 -0.52 11.23
N ILE A 86 -1.03 -0.75 10.01
CA ILE A 86 -0.54 0.31 9.12
C ILE A 86 -1.67 1.30 8.80
N GLY A 87 -2.90 0.81 8.62
CA GLY A 87 -4.06 1.64 8.35
C GLY A 87 -4.35 2.70 9.42
N LEU A 88 -4.03 2.44 10.69
CA LEU A 88 -4.15 3.44 11.75
C LEU A 88 -3.21 4.62 11.52
N VAL A 89 -1.98 4.33 11.12
CA VAL A 89 -0.97 5.36 10.78
C VAL A 89 -1.39 6.12 9.54
N GLU A 90 -1.86 5.42 8.50
CA GLU A 90 -2.36 6.01 7.26
C GLU A 90 -3.57 6.92 7.50
N GLY A 91 -4.53 6.48 8.33
CA GLY A 91 -5.66 7.30 8.72
C GLY A 91 -5.24 8.58 9.46
N ALA A 92 -4.32 8.48 10.40
CA ALA A 92 -3.78 9.63 11.13
C ALA A 92 -3.03 10.59 10.19
N PHE A 93 -2.21 10.07 9.28
CA PHE A 93 -1.51 10.86 8.27
C PHE A 93 -2.48 11.57 7.35
N THR A 94 -3.52 10.90 6.88
CA THR A 94 -4.57 11.48 6.03
C THR A 94 -5.27 12.66 6.71
N VAL A 95 -5.59 12.54 8.01
CA VAL A 95 -6.13 13.68 8.79
C VAL A 95 -5.15 14.85 8.84
N GLY A 96 -3.87 14.57 9.05
CA GLY A 96 -2.82 15.58 9.05
C GLY A 96 -2.76 16.35 7.72
N VAL A 97 -2.73 15.63 6.61
CA VAL A 97 -2.69 16.21 5.26
C VAL A 97 -3.95 17.03 4.96
N VAL A 98 -5.14 16.49 5.20
CA VAL A 98 -6.41 17.20 4.96
C VAL A 98 -6.47 18.47 5.81
N SER A 99 -6.13 18.41 7.09
CA SER A 99 -6.12 19.58 7.99
C SER A 99 -5.10 20.64 7.56
N PHE A 100 -3.94 20.20 7.06
CA PHE A 100 -2.93 21.10 6.52
C PHE A 100 -3.42 21.82 5.25
N VAL A 101 -4.03 21.08 4.33
CA VAL A 101 -4.57 21.64 3.08
C VAL A 101 -5.68 22.64 3.38
N GLU A 102 -6.63 22.31 4.28
CA GLU A 102 -7.72 23.22 4.68
C GLU A 102 -7.15 24.52 5.25
N LYS A 103 -6.22 24.45 6.22
CA LYS A 103 -5.57 25.65 6.78
C LYS A 103 -4.79 26.47 5.75
N SER A 104 -4.21 25.80 4.78
CA SER A 104 -3.46 26.47 3.71
C SER A 104 -4.39 27.19 2.74
N GLN A 105 -5.55 26.62 2.45
CA GLN A 105 -6.59 27.25 1.62
C GLN A 105 -7.17 28.50 2.28
N ASP A 106 -7.49 28.44 3.57
CA ASP A 106 -8.01 29.58 4.33
C ASP A 106 -7.02 30.76 4.34
N LYS A 107 -5.74 30.46 4.58
CA LYS A 107 -4.67 31.46 4.53
C LYS A 107 -4.45 32.02 3.11
N THR A 108 -4.67 31.22 2.09
CA THR A 108 -4.46 31.60 0.70
C THR A 108 -5.64 32.43 0.16
N ALA A 109 -6.85 32.23 0.67
CA ALA A 109 -8.01 33.07 0.37
C ALA A 109 -7.81 34.51 0.95
N ALA A 110 -7.10 34.60 2.09
CA ALA A 110 -6.78 35.88 2.72
C ALA A 110 -5.52 36.56 2.21
N ALA A 111 -4.63 35.82 1.48
CA ALA A 111 -3.34 36.34 1.01
C ALA A 111 -3.35 36.71 -0.47
N SER A 112 -2.80 37.88 -0.79
CA SER A 112 -2.54 38.40 -2.14
C SER A 112 -1.80 37.37 -3.02
N SER A 113 -2.02 37.43 -4.33
CA SER A 113 -1.50 36.51 -5.36
C SER A 113 0.03 36.25 -5.34
N ALA A 114 0.81 37.13 -4.71
CA ALA A 114 2.28 36.97 -4.55
C ALA A 114 2.65 35.82 -3.60
N GLY A 115 1.85 35.58 -2.55
CA GLY A 115 2.08 34.46 -1.60
C GLY A 115 1.85 33.10 -2.25
N LYS A 116 0.89 32.97 -3.18
CA LYS A 116 0.58 31.72 -3.89
C LYS A 116 1.75 31.18 -4.71
N LYS A 117 2.46 32.09 -5.42
CA LYS A 117 3.62 31.70 -6.24
C LYS A 117 4.79 31.18 -5.40
N LYS A 118 5.01 31.77 -4.21
CA LYS A 118 6.08 31.33 -3.31
C LYS A 118 5.79 29.94 -2.70
N THR A 119 4.58 29.70 -2.25
CA THR A 119 4.15 28.41 -1.69
C THR A 119 4.21 27.30 -2.74
N LEU A 120 3.78 27.57 -3.98
CA LEU A 120 3.85 26.60 -5.09
C LEU A 120 5.31 26.23 -5.41
N LYS A 121 6.22 27.19 -5.42
CA LYS A 121 7.65 26.91 -5.66
C LYS A 121 8.24 25.98 -4.61
N TRP A 122 7.92 26.17 -3.34
CA TRP A 122 8.39 25.30 -2.26
C TRP A 122 7.78 23.91 -2.34
N LEU A 123 6.50 23.79 -2.70
CA LEU A 123 5.84 22.51 -2.92
C LEU A 123 6.49 21.75 -4.10
N LEU A 124 6.73 22.42 -5.20
CA LEU A 124 7.41 21.82 -6.37
C LEU A 124 8.86 21.43 -6.03
N ALA A 125 9.57 22.25 -5.24
CA ALA A 125 10.92 21.92 -4.77
C ALA A 125 10.92 20.68 -3.85
N LEU A 126 9.92 20.56 -2.97
CA LEU A 126 9.75 19.37 -2.12
C LEU A 126 9.45 18.12 -2.96
N ILE A 127 8.55 18.20 -3.93
CA ILE A 127 8.24 17.10 -4.84
C ILE A 127 9.48 16.69 -5.62
N ALA A 128 10.22 17.66 -6.18
CA ALA A 128 11.46 17.38 -6.90
C ALA A 128 12.52 16.73 -5.99
N PHE A 129 12.65 17.19 -4.76
CA PHE A 129 13.53 16.58 -3.76
C PHE A 129 13.13 15.12 -3.46
N LEU A 130 11.83 14.86 -3.24
CA LEU A 130 11.34 13.49 -3.02
C LEU A 130 11.59 12.58 -4.22
N ILE A 131 11.40 13.07 -5.45
CA ILE A 131 11.72 12.33 -6.67
C ILE A 131 13.22 11.99 -6.73
N LEU A 132 14.10 12.94 -6.36
CA LEU A 132 15.55 12.70 -6.29
C LEU A 132 15.93 11.71 -5.18
N CYS A 133 15.13 11.60 -4.13
CA CYS A 133 15.33 10.62 -3.06
C CYS A 133 14.86 9.20 -3.42
N VAL A 134 13.98 9.02 -4.41
CA VAL A 134 13.48 7.69 -4.83
C VAL A 134 14.61 6.71 -5.14
N PRO A 135 15.68 7.07 -5.89
CA PRO A 135 16.79 6.15 -6.14
C PRO A 135 17.56 5.71 -4.89
N LEU A 136 17.45 6.45 -3.76
CA LEU A 136 18.08 6.04 -2.50
C LEU A 136 17.50 4.70 -1.99
N GLY A 137 16.25 4.39 -2.33
CA GLY A 137 15.65 3.09 -2.03
C GLY A 137 16.38 1.92 -2.72
N LEU A 138 17.05 2.16 -3.85
CA LEU A 138 17.85 1.15 -4.55
C LEU A 138 19.18 0.83 -3.83
N LEU A 139 19.59 1.67 -2.87
CA LEU A 139 20.78 1.43 -2.04
C LEU A 139 20.46 0.53 -0.83
N ALA A 140 19.20 0.22 -0.58
CA ALA A 140 18.80 -0.72 0.45
C ALA A 140 19.27 -2.14 0.05
N SER A 141 19.97 -2.81 0.95
CA SER A 141 20.51 -4.14 0.74
C SER A 141 19.50 -5.28 0.91
N GLY A 142 18.24 -4.96 1.20
CA GLY A 142 17.16 -5.93 1.41
C GLY A 142 15.95 -5.64 0.52
N THR A 143 15.06 -6.61 0.44
CA THR A 143 13.77 -6.46 -0.24
C THR A 143 12.85 -5.48 0.51
N ALA A 144 11.86 -4.92 -0.19
CA ALA A 144 10.89 -4.04 0.45
C ALA A 144 10.12 -4.79 1.56
N PHE A 145 9.69 -4.05 2.58
CA PHE A 145 8.92 -4.61 3.70
C PHE A 145 7.72 -5.44 3.18
N ALA A 146 7.65 -6.70 3.60
CA ALA A 146 6.69 -7.72 3.18
C ALA A 146 6.85 -8.25 1.73
N GLU A 147 7.91 -7.89 1.01
CA GLU A 147 8.29 -8.49 -0.27
C GLU A 147 9.58 -9.30 -0.08
N TRP A 148 9.51 -10.37 0.69
CA TRP A 148 10.66 -11.21 0.96
C TRP A 148 11.05 -11.99 -0.28
N ASP A 149 12.36 -11.95 -0.61
CA ASP A 149 12.91 -12.83 -1.61
C ASP A 149 12.94 -14.29 -1.11
N VAL A 150 12.96 -15.24 -2.04
CA VAL A 150 12.97 -16.68 -1.73
C VAL A 150 14.13 -17.03 -0.80
N THR A 151 15.29 -16.39 -0.96
CA THR A 151 16.46 -16.58 -0.09
C THR A 151 16.21 -16.12 1.33
N GLU A 152 15.57 -14.96 1.52
CA GLU A 152 15.22 -14.44 2.84
C GLU A 152 14.16 -15.31 3.53
N ILE A 153 13.19 -15.83 2.77
CA ILE A 153 12.17 -16.76 3.30
C ILE A 153 12.86 -18.04 3.79
N VAL A 154 13.76 -18.63 3.01
CA VAL A 154 14.45 -19.85 3.37
C VAL A 154 15.34 -19.64 4.58
N GLU A 155 16.05 -18.51 4.67
CA GLU A 155 16.91 -18.18 5.80
C GLU A 155 16.09 -17.98 7.09
N ASN A 156 14.98 -17.21 7.03
CA ASN A 156 14.08 -17.02 8.16
C ASN A 156 13.41 -18.33 8.61
N LEU A 157 12.94 -19.16 7.67
CA LEU A 157 12.34 -20.45 8.02
C LEU A 157 13.37 -21.41 8.66
N SER A 158 14.62 -21.40 8.20
CA SER A 158 15.70 -22.20 8.80
C SER A 158 16.01 -21.74 10.23
N HIS A 159 15.97 -20.43 10.49
CA HIS A 159 16.18 -19.86 11.81
C HIS A 159 15.11 -20.30 12.82
N TYR A 160 13.87 -20.50 12.36
CA TYR A 160 12.77 -21.00 13.19
C TYR A 160 12.61 -22.53 13.15
N HIS A 161 13.60 -23.28 12.64
CA HIS A 161 13.55 -24.76 12.48
C HIS A 161 12.34 -25.28 11.69
N LEU A 162 11.74 -24.45 10.85
CA LEU A 162 10.67 -24.84 9.94
C LEU A 162 11.30 -25.41 8.67
N LYS A 163 10.85 -26.59 8.23
CA LYS A 163 11.32 -27.18 6.96
C LYS A 163 10.85 -26.29 5.80
N ALA A 164 11.79 -25.59 5.18
CA ALA A 164 11.52 -24.91 3.93
C ALA A 164 11.17 -25.95 2.86
N VAL A 165 10.03 -25.80 2.21
CA VAL A 165 9.75 -26.51 0.97
C VAL A 165 10.77 -26.02 -0.05
N SER A 166 11.61 -26.90 -0.55
CA SER A 166 12.70 -26.53 -1.46
C SER A 166 12.17 -25.75 -2.66
N PRO A 167 12.70 -24.55 -2.96
CA PRO A 167 12.24 -23.74 -4.08
C PRO A 167 12.56 -24.33 -5.46
N LYS A 168 13.25 -25.46 -5.53
CA LYS A 168 13.68 -26.09 -6.80
C LYS A 168 12.56 -26.42 -7.78
N GLY A 169 11.30 -26.46 -7.32
CA GLY A 169 10.15 -26.65 -8.20
C GLY A 169 9.55 -25.36 -8.75
N MET A 170 9.86 -24.20 -8.16
CA MET A 170 9.16 -22.94 -8.46
C MET A 170 9.90 -22.04 -9.46
N LEU A 171 11.19 -22.23 -9.67
CA LEU A 171 12.03 -21.37 -10.52
C LEU A 171 12.73 -22.10 -11.68
N SER A 172 12.49 -23.39 -11.90
CA SER A 172 13.09 -24.14 -13.01
C SER A 172 12.58 -23.73 -14.41
N GLY A 173 11.68 -22.77 -14.50
CA GLY A 173 11.12 -22.24 -15.75
C GLY A 173 11.58 -20.82 -16.15
N PHE A 174 12.47 -20.21 -15.38
CA PHE A 174 13.01 -18.87 -15.67
C PHE A 174 14.53 -18.91 -15.86
N ASN A 175 15.00 -19.67 -16.85
CA ASN A 175 16.33 -19.56 -17.46
C ASN A 175 16.17 -19.30 -18.95
#